data_d07448060d3f6f4a1fba901add1d8b97
#
_entry.id   d07448060d3f6f4a1fba901add1d8b97
#
_cell.length_a   1.000
_cell.length_b   1.000
_cell.length_c   1.000
_cell.angle_alpha   90.00
_cell.angle_beta   90.00
_cell.angle_gamma   90.00
#
_symmetry.space_group_name_H-M   'P 1'
#
loop_
_entity.id
_entity.type
_entity.pdbx_description
1 polymer ?
#
loop_
_entity_poly.entity_id
_entity_poly.type
_entity_poly.pdbx_seq_one_letter_code
_entity_poly.pdbx_strand_id
1 'polypeptide(L)'
;MGAQFLNFLDSYLQPRRAAVAVEGITSGEFEIANTVFQGTVLGPPLWNVFFNDVTQPASSTGGHPSLFADDLTVFQKFDRKEENADIVRKMHICRTRVHNWGRTNRVSFDPGKEHVVILHPISGEGDPFKLLGCMTDCKLLMTQAVDKILSQLRPKRYAILRAKSHYDVRSLINQFKTHVWGIMETHNGAIFHAADYLLEKLNSAQRHFLHELDVTPEQAFLDHNFAPPNLRRDIGILGLLHKRVLGISHPIFFELLPFHVDVFGSLRTGEHTKQLY
;
A
#
# COMPACT_ATOMS: atom_id res chain seq x y z
N MET A 1 23.44 23.89 4.41
CA MET A 1 23.20 23.89 2.95
C MET A 1 23.99 25.02 2.31
N GLY A 2 24.61 24.83 1.13
CA GLY A 2 25.36 25.92 0.45
C GLY A 2 24.41 26.97 -0.13
N ALA A 3 24.84 28.24 -0.14
CA ALA A 3 24.06 29.36 -0.66
C ALA A 3 23.57 29.15 -2.10
N GLN A 4 24.37 28.51 -2.93
CA GLN A 4 24.00 28.18 -4.32
C GLN A 4 22.77 27.26 -4.40
N PHE A 5 22.67 26.28 -3.50
CA PHE A 5 21.50 25.38 -3.46
C PHE A 5 20.24 26.08 -2.99
N LEU A 6 20.36 26.98 -2.03
CA LEU A 6 19.21 27.80 -1.56
C LEU A 6 18.71 28.73 -2.68
N ASN A 7 19.61 29.39 -3.41
CA ASN A 7 19.24 30.23 -4.56
C ASN A 7 18.59 29.40 -5.68
N PHE A 8 19.06 28.20 -5.90
CA PHE A 8 18.43 27.28 -6.85
C PHE A 8 17.00 26.89 -6.41
N LEU A 9 16.81 26.55 -5.13
CA LEU A 9 15.48 26.21 -4.62
C LEU A 9 14.52 27.40 -4.67
N ASP A 10 15.02 28.61 -4.34
CA ASP A 10 14.22 29.83 -4.46
C ASP A 10 13.75 30.03 -5.89
N SER A 11 14.66 29.95 -6.87
CA SER A 11 14.30 30.03 -8.30
C SER A 11 13.36 28.90 -8.76
N TYR A 12 13.56 27.67 -8.24
CA TYR A 12 12.71 26.53 -8.58
C TYR A 12 11.27 26.69 -8.08
N LEU A 13 11.09 27.29 -6.90
CA LEU A 13 9.79 27.45 -6.24
C LEU A 13 9.04 28.73 -6.69
N GLN A 14 9.64 29.60 -7.52
CA GLN A 14 8.96 30.76 -8.05
C GLN A 14 7.70 30.39 -8.87
N PRO A 15 6.65 31.22 -8.85
CA PRO A 15 5.47 31.02 -9.67
C PRO A 15 5.82 30.91 -11.15
N ARG A 16 5.11 30.03 -11.85
CA ARG A 16 5.32 29.79 -13.31
C ARG A 16 4.04 30.07 -14.06
N ARG A 17 4.20 30.46 -15.31
CA ARG A 17 3.08 30.55 -16.26
C ARG A 17 2.93 29.24 -17.02
N ALA A 18 1.70 28.83 -17.19
CA ALA A 18 1.33 27.64 -17.96
C ALA A 18 0.12 27.92 -18.85
N ALA A 19 0.00 27.14 -19.89
CA ALA A 19 -1.18 27.09 -20.75
C ALA A 19 -1.52 25.62 -21.02
N VAL A 20 -2.78 25.33 -21.23
CA VAL A 20 -3.27 23.99 -21.61
C VAL A 20 -3.36 23.93 -23.13
N ALA A 21 -2.72 22.93 -23.74
CA ALA A 21 -2.81 22.65 -25.16
C ALA A 21 -3.59 21.36 -25.40
N VAL A 22 -4.66 21.41 -26.18
CA VAL A 22 -5.49 20.27 -26.57
C VAL A 22 -5.74 20.37 -28.09
N GLU A 23 -5.38 19.33 -28.82
CA GLU A 23 -5.61 19.26 -30.30
C GLU A 23 -5.07 20.46 -31.07
N GLY A 24 -3.95 21.03 -30.64
CA GLY A 24 -3.32 22.18 -31.29
C GLY A 24 -3.91 23.56 -30.90
N ILE A 25 -4.93 23.59 -30.07
CA ILE A 25 -5.50 24.82 -29.50
C ILE A 25 -4.90 25.06 -28.13
N THR A 26 -4.35 26.24 -27.89
CA THR A 26 -3.75 26.63 -26.62
C THR A 26 -4.67 27.60 -25.85
N SER A 27 -4.90 27.36 -24.58
CA SER A 27 -5.64 28.29 -23.70
C SER A 27 -4.85 29.57 -23.45
N GLY A 28 -5.51 30.58 -22.87
CA GLY A 28 -4.79 31.69 -22.25
C GLY A 28 -3.81 31.21 -21.16
N GLU A 29 -2.74 31.99 -20.97
CA GLU A 29 -1.77 31.72 -19.90
C GLU A 29 -2.41 31.99 -18.53
N PHE A 30 -2.07 31.13 -17.55
CA PHE A 30 -2.42 31.31 -16.15
C PHE A 30 -1.19 31.03 -15.26
N GLU A 31 -1.20 31.63 -14.07
CA GLU A 31 -0.12 31.47 -13.11
C GLU A 31 -0.32 30.21 -12.26
N ILE A 32 0.73 29.39 -12.14
CA ILE A 32 0.81 28.27 -11.20
C ILE A 32 1.69 28.73 -10.05
N ALA A 33 1.02 29.10 -8.97
CA ALA A 33 1.63 29.49 -7.71
C ALA A 33 1.64 28.41 -6.68
N ASN A 34 2.03 28.14 -5.68
CA ASN A 34 1.79 27.18 -4.59
C ASN A 34 1.74 25.70 -4.98
N THR A 35 2.59 25.24 -5.88
CA THR A 35 2.66 23.82 -6.23
C THR A 35 4.10 23.36 -6.45
N VAL A 36 4.33 22.07 -6.17
CA VAL A 36 5.50 21.35 -6.70
C VAL A 36 5.16 20.80 -8.08
N PHE A 37 6.04 21.01 -9.06
CA PHE A 37 5.73 20.66 -10.44
C PHE A 37 5.77 19.15 -10.64
N GLN A 38 4.63 18.59 -11.11
CA GLN A 38 4.54 17.17 -11.43
C GLN A 38 5.51 16.80 -12.56
N GLY A 39 6.14 15.63 -12.46
CA GLY A 39 7.14 15.16 -13.43
C GLY A 39 8.55 15.70 -13.22
N THR A 40 8.78 16.51 -12.22
CA THR A 40 10.15 16.97 -11.86
C THR A 40 10.78 16.04 -10.80
N VAL A 41 12.11 15.90 -10.86
CA VAL A 41 12.86 15.05 -9.93
C VAL A 41 12.78 15.56 -8.48
N LEU A 42 12.71 16.86 -8.29
CA LEU A 42 12.68 17.49 -6.97
C LEU A 42 11.26 17.59 -6.36
N GLY A 43 10.22 17.50 -7.17
CA GLY A 43 8.84 17.59 -6.68
C GLY A 43 8.53 16.63 -5.53
N PRO A 44 8.69 15.31 -5.71
CA PRO A 44 8.38 14.34 -4.65
C PRO A 44 9.19 14.53 -3.36
N PRO A 45 10.52 14.72 -3.36
CA PRO A 45 11.27 14.98 -2.13
C PRO A 45 10.85 16.27 -1.42
N LEU A 46 10.60 17.35 -2.15
CA LEU A 46 10.17 18.62 -1.57
C LEU A 46 8.77 18.51 -0.96
N TRP A 47 7.85 17.80 -1.66
CA TRP A 47 6.54 17.48 -1.10
C TRP A 47 6.64 16.67 0.19
N ASN A 48 7.45 15.62 0.22
CA ASN A 48 7.63 14.79 1.39
C ASN A 48 8.17 15.57 2.60
N VAL A 49 9.14 16.48 2.39
CA VAL A 49 9.67 17.34 3.44
C VAL A 49 8.59 18.28 3.97
N PHE A 50 7.86 18.94 3.09
CA PHE A 50 6.77 19.86 3.44
C PHE A 50 5.63 19.13 4.15
N PHE A 51 5.15 18.02 3.55
CA PHE A 51 3.97 17.31 4.04
C PHE A 51 4.25 16.51 5.34
N ASN A 52 5.51 16.24 5.65
CA ASN A 52 5.88 15.53 6.89
C ASN A 52 5.39 16.24 8.15
N ASP A 53 5.26 17.56 8.15
CA ASP A 53 4.80 18.33 9.30
C ASP A 53 3.37 17.98 9.73
N VAL A 54 2.53 17.45 8.83
CA VAL A 54 1.17 17.00 9.14
C VAL A 54 1.14 15.86 10.17
N THR A 55 2.26 15.17 10.33
CA THR A 55 2.39 14.09 11.33
C THR A 55 2.30 14.59 12.76
N GLN A 56 2.73 15.83 13.05
CA GLN A 56 2.72 16.40 14.40
C GLN A 56 1.30 16.55 14.97
N PRO A 57 0.35 17.24 14.29
CA PRO A 57 -1.02 17.32 14.79
C PRO A 57 -1.71 15.96 14.95
N ALA A 58 -1.41 14.99 14.07
CA ALA A 58 -1.94 13.64 14.18
C ALA A 58 -1.39 12.88 15.40
N SER A 59 -0.07 12.92 15.61
CA SER A 59 0.59 12.27 16.76
C SER A 59 0.21 12.90 18.09
N SER A 60 -0.08 14.20 18.12
CA SER A 60 -0.45 14.93 19.35
C SER A 60 -1.76 14.44 19.99
N THR A 61 -2.53 13.59 19.32
CA THR A 61 -3.74 12.93 19.83
C THR A 61 -3.52 11.47 20.21
N GLY A 62 -2.28 10.99 20.18
CA GLY A 62 -1.95 9.57 20.38
C GLY A 62 -2.09 8.71 19.12
N GLY A 63 -2.30 9.34 17.97
CA GLY A 63 -2.34 8.65 16.69
C GLY A 63 -0.94 8.35 16.14
N HIS A 64 -0.85 7.30 15.34
CA HIS A 64 0.35 6.92 14.57
C HIS A 64 0.10 7.27 13.09
N PRO A 65 0.60 8.41 12.60
CA PRO A 65 0.43 8.80 11.20
C PRO A 65 1.30 7.96 10.27
N SER A 66 0.77 7.64 9.12
CA SER A 66 1.47 7.03 8.00
C SER A 66 1.19 7.83 6.73
N LEU A 67 2.25 8.24 6.03
CA LEU A 67 2.18 9.04 4.82
C LEU A 67 2.57 8.21 3.60
N PHE A 68 1.80 8.34 2.54
CA PHE A 68 2.15 7.82 1.23
C PHE A 68 1.77 8.86 0.16
N ALA A 69 2.76 9.56 -0.37
CA ALA A 69 2.60 10.71 -1.24
C ALA A 69 1.72 11.79 -0.58
N ASP A 70 0.50 12.02 -1.08
CA ASP A 70 -0.50 12.94 -0.54
C ASP A 70 -1.52 12.25 0.40
N ASP A 71 -1.50 10.93 0.50
CA ASP A 71 -2.38 10.18 1.37
C ASP A 71 -1.86 10.17 2.83
N LEU A 72 -2.70 10.59 3.77
CA LEU A 72 -2.47 10.51 5.20
C LEU A 72 -3.39 9.46 5.82
N THR A 73 -2.83 8.48 6.49
CA THR A 73 -3.56 7.50 7.30
C THR A 73 -3.11 7.63 8.76
N VAL A 74 -4.05 7.69 9.68
CA VAL A 74 -3.75 7.74 11.12
C VAL A 74 -4.34 6.51 11.79
N PHE A 75 -3.48 5.73 12.44
CA PHE A 75 -3.87 4.59 13.25
C PHE A 75 -3.82 4.94 14.73
N GLN A 76 -4.81 4.51 15.49
CA GLN A 76 -4.80 4.64 16.94
C GLN A 76 -5.33 3.38 17.60
N LYS A 77 -4.68 2.93 18.67
CA LYS A 77 -5.15 1.80 19.48
C LYS A 77 -6.02 2.33 20.61
N PHE A 78 -7.13 1.66 20.86
CA PHE A 78 -8.06 1.96 21.94
C PHE A 78 -8.26 0.73 22.83
N ASP A 79 -8.69 0.95 24.06
CA ASP A 79 -9.03 -0.15 24.97
C ASP A 79 -10.29 -0.85 24.44
N ARG A 80 -10.35 -2.18 24.61
CA ARG A 80 -11.51 -2.99 24.20
C ARG A 80 -12.83 -2.62 24.89
N LYS A 81 -12.74 -1.95 26.04
CA LYS A 81 -13.90 -1.50 26.83
C LYS A 81 -14.38 -0.12 26.44
N GLU A 82 -13.64 0.57 25.58
CA GLU A 82 -14.01 1.91 25.14
C GLU A 82 -15.17 1.83 24.14
N GLU A 83 -16.15 2.70 24.31
CA GLU A 83 -17.32 2.75 23.44
C GLU A 83 -16.96 3.34 22.07
N ASN A 84 -17.55 2.80 21.01
CA ASN A 84 -17.30 3.28 19.64
C ASN A 84 -17.56 4.78 19.48
N ALA A 85 -18.60 5.32 20.16
CA ALA A 85 -18.91 6.74 20.13
C ALA A 85 -17.75 7.62 20.66
N ASP A 86 -17.07 7.17 21.73
CA ASP A 86 -15.93 7.86 22.30
C ASP A 86 -14.70 7.77 21.40
N ILE A 87 -14.48 6.62 20.79
CA ILE A 87 -13.41 6.41 19.80
C ILE A 87 -13.61 7.38 18.63
N VAL A 88 -14.82 7.43 18.05
CA VAL A 88 -15.16 8.33 16.93
C VAL A 88 -14.92 9.78 17.33
N ARG A 89 -15.33 10.19 18.54
CA ARG A 89 -15.11 11.55 19.04
C ARG A 89 -13.62 11.90 19.12
N LYS A 90 -12.77 10.99 19.61
CA LYS A 90 -11.32 11.18 19.67
C LYS A 90 -10.70 11.30 18.27
N MET A 91 -11.15 10.47 17.34
CA MET A 91 -10.70 10.54 15.96
C MET A 91 -11.14 11.85 15.27
N HIS A 92 -12.31 12.38 15.59
CA HIS A 92 -12.74 13.70 15.11
C HIS A 92 -11.86 14.84 15.65
N ILE A 93 -11.36 14.74 16.88
CA ILE A 93 -10.39 15.71 17.42
C ILE A 93 -9.10 15.65 16.60
N CYS A 94 -8.59 14.45 16.32
CA CYS A 94 -7.42 14.26 15.45
C CYS A 94 -7.64 14.89 14.08
N ARG A 95 -8.74 14.55 13.42
CA ARG A 95 -9.16 15.12 12.13
C ARG A 95 -9.16 16.66 12.16
N THR A 96 -9.77 17.27 13.18
CA THR A 96 -9.84 18.73 13.32
C THR A 96 -8.45 19.36 13.39
N ARG A 97 -7.51 18.74 14.11
CA ARG A 97 -6.11 19.21 14.18
C ARG A 97 -5.40 19.14 12.85
N VAL A 98 -5.59 18.05 12.11
CA VAL A 98 -5.05 17.88 10.75
C VAL A 98 -5.61 18.95 9.80
N HIS A 99 -6.93 19.18 9.82
CA HIS A 99 -7.55 20.25 9.01
C HIS A 99 -7.06 21.65 9.39
N ASN A 100 -6.81 21.91 10.66
CA ASN A 100 -6.25 23.19 11.11
C ASN A 100 -4.83 23.39 10.55
N TRP A 101 -4.01 22.33 10.58
CA TRP A 101 -2.70 22.36 9.93
C TRP A 101 -2.83 22.64 8.43
N GLY A 102 -3.77 21.96 7.74
CA GLY A 102 -4.04 22.19 6.33
C GLY A 102 -4.37 23.64 6.02
N ARG A 103 -5.28 24.25 6.80
CA ARG A 103 -5.64 25.66 6.63
C ARG A 103 -4.43 26.60 6.80
N THR A 104 -3.57 26.33 7.79
CA THR A 104 -2.36 27.14 8.03
C THR A 104 -1.36 27.01 6.88
N ASN A 105 -1.24 25.79 6.32
CA ASN A 105 -0.26 25.46 5.28
C ASN A 105 -0.84 25.52 3.84
N ARG A 106 -2.08 26.02 3.68
CA ARG A 106 -2.78 26.11 2.38
C ARG A 106 -2.96 24.75 1.68
N VAL A 107 -3.13 23.70 2.47
CA VAL A 107 -3.45 22.34 1.99
C VAL A 107 -4.92 22.06 2.27
N SER A 108 -5.66 21.65 1.26
CA SER A 108 -7.07 21.29 1.39
C SER A 108 -7.22 19.77 1.36
N PHE A 109 -7.85 19.21 2.39
CA PHE A 109 -8.28 17.82 2.42
C PHE A 109 -9.72 17.72 1.89
N ASP A 110 -9.99 16.69 1.08
CA ASP A 110 -11.31 16.45 0.51
C ASP A 110 -12.20 15.68 1.52
N PRO A 111 -13.22 16.32 2.11
CA PRO A 111 -14.08 15.65 3.10
C PRO A 111 -14.80 14.42 2.55
N GLY A 112 -15.04 14.36 1.24
CA GLY A 112 -15.69 13.22 0.57
C GLY A 112 -14.82 11.98 0.46
N LYS A 113 -13.50 12.12 0.68
CA LYS A 113 -12.53 11.01 0.68
C LYS A 113 -12.07 10.60 2.08
N GLU A 114 -12.56 11.28 3.10
CA GLU A 114 -12.17 10.99 4.47
C GLU A 114 -13.03 9.88 5.06
N HIS A 115 -12.38 8.92 5.69
CA HIS A 115 -13.02 7.80 6.35
C HIS A 115 -12.54 7.70 7.80
N VAL A 116 -13.47 7.49 8.73
CA VAL A 116 -13.19 7.08 10.11
C VAL A 116 -13.76 5.68 10.27
N VAL A 117 -12.90 4.72 10.56
CA VAL A 117 -13.30 3.30 10.63
C VAL A 117 -12.73 2.68 11.89
N ILE A 118 -13.58 1.99 12.63
CA ILE A 118 -13.19 1.20 13.80
C ILE A 118 -12.95 -0.23 13.33
N LEU A 119 -11.67 -0.65 13.38
CA LEU A 119 -11.27 -2.00 13.00
C LEU A 119 -11.41 -2.94 14.21
N HIS A 120 -12.38 -3.84 14.16
CA HIS A 120 -12.57 -4.86 15.17
C HIS A 120 -13.31 -6.08 14.60
N PRO A 121 -12.90 -7.34 14.91
CA PRO A 121 -13.50 -8.54 14.32
C PRO A 121 -15.01 -8.69 14.56
N ILE A 122 -15.52 -8.18 15.68
CA ILE A 122 -16.92 -8.31 16.10
C ILE A 122 -17.64 -6.96 16.00
N SER A 123 -17.13 -5.93 16.68
CA SER A 123 -17.75 -4.61 16.84
C SER A 123 -17.20 -3.55 15.87
N GLY A 124 -16.51 -3.96 14.80
CA GLY A 124 -16.01 -3.03 13.78
C GLY A 124 -17.15 -2.22 13.16
N GLU A 125 -16.90 -0.92 12.97
CA GLU A 125 -17.90 0.06 12.49
C GLU A 125 -17.28 0.97 11.43
N GLY A 126 -18.06 1.30 10.43
CA GLY A 126 -17.68 2.16 9.29
C GLY A 126 -17.82 1.44 7.96
N ASP A 127 -17.94 2.24 6.90
CA ASP A 127 -18.05 1.74 5.54
C ASP A 127 -16.71 1.18 5.03
N PRO A 128 -16.74 0.20 4.12
CA PRO A 128 -15.54 -0.26 3.43
C PRO A 128 -14.86 0.91 2.70
N PHE A 129 -13.55 0.99 2.83
CA PHE A 129 -12.76 2.07 2.26
C PHE A 129 -11.57 1.51 1.47
N LYS A 130 -10.98 2.36 0.66
CA LYS A 130 -9.84 2.00 -0.18
C LYS A 130 -8.55 2.53 0.46
N LEU A 131 -7.72 1.64 0.98
CA LEU A 131 -6.40 1.97 1.51
C LEU A 131 -5.32 1.58 0.49
N LEU A 132 -4.61 2.55 -0.06
CA LEU A 132 -3.56 2.35 -1.08
C LEU A 132 -3.97 1.36 -2.19
N GLY A 133 -5.21 1.47 -2.65
CA GLY A 133 -5.76 0.61 -3.70
C GLY A 133 -6.44 -0.67 -3.23
N CYS A 134 -6.19 -1.12 -1.99
CA CYS A 134 -6.82 -2.28 -1.38
C CYS A 134 -8.17 -1.92 -0.75
N MET A 135 -9.22 -2.68 -1.06
CA MET A 135 -10.52 -2.55 -0.39
C MET A 135 -10.44 -3.17 1.00
N THR A 136 -10.66 -2.37 2.02
CA THR A 136 -10.55 -2.76 3.43
C THR A 136 -11.89 -2.57 4.11
N ASP A 137 -12.35 -3.56 4.85
CA ASP A 137 -13.58 -3.50 5.64
C ASP A 137 -13.27 -3.43 7.14
N CYS A 138 -14.24 -2.94 7.94
CA CYS A 138 -14.08 -2.74 9.38
C CYS A 138 -13.84 -4.03 10.18
N LYS A 139 -14.10 -5.20 9.61
CA LYS A 139 -13.85 -6.52 10.21
C LYS A 139 -12.61 -7.21 9.64
N LEU A 140 -11.94 -6.59 8.68
CA LEU A 140 -10.76 -7.12 7.99
C LEU A 140 -10.97 -8.50 7.35
N LEU A 141 -12.18 -8.78 6.86
CA LEU A 141 -12.50 -10.05 6.19
C LEU A 141 -11.84 -10.15 4.80
N MET A 142 -11.54 -8.99 4.19
CA MET A 142 -10.87 -8.85 2.90
C MET A 142 -11.62 -9.47 1.70
N THR A 143 -12.90 -9.80 1.84
CA THR A 143 -13.70 -10.41 0.77
C THR A 143 -13.74 -9.53 -0.47
N GLN A 144 -14.05 -8.24 -0.30
CA GLN A 144 -14.10 -7.29 -1.42
C GLN A 144 -12.74 -7.07 -2.09
N ALA A 145 -11.63 -7.12 -1.31
CA ALA A 145 -10.28 -7.03 -1.85
C ALA A 145 -9.99 -8.21 -2.78
N VAL A 146 -10.26 -9.44 -2.31
CA VAL A 146 -10.03 -10.66 -3.10
C VAL A 146 -10.92 -10.68 -4.35
N ASP A 147 -12.20 -10.36 -4.22
CA ASP A 147 -13.13 -10.34 -5.36
C ASP A 147 -12.73 -9.29 -6.40
N LYS A 148 -12.22 -8.12 -5.97
CA LYS A 148 -11.67 -7.10 -6.85
C LYS A 148 -10.43 -7.58 -7.60
N ILE A 149 -9.49 -8.23 -6.91
CA ILE A 149 -8.31 -8.83 -7.54
C ILE A 149 -8.77 -9.83 -8.61
N LEU A 150 -9.70 -10.73 -8.28
CA LEU A 150 -10.24 -11.72 -9.22
C LEU A 150 -10.91 -11.07 -10.44
N SER A 151 -11.66 -9.99 -10.24
CA SER A 151 -12.30 -9.25 -11.33
C SER A 151 -11.28 -8.63 -12.29
N GLN A 152 -10.16 -8.12 -11.77
CA GLN A 152 -9.10 -7.52 -12.57
C GLN A 152 -8.24 -8.55 -13.32
N LEU A 153 -7.96 -9.71 -12.72
CA LEU A 153 -7.14 -10.72 -13.36
C LEU A 153 -7.90 -11.53 -14.41
N ARG A 154 -9.23 -11.72 -14.24
CA ARG A 154 -10.06 -12.54 -15.14
C ARG A 154 -9.94 -12.15 -16.61
N PRO A 155 -10.14 -10.89 -17.03
CA PRO A 155 -10.04 -10.50 -18.44
C PRO A 155 -8.63 -10.70 -19.00
N LYS A 156 -7.58 -10.45 -18.20
CA LYS A 156 -6.19 -10.65 -18.65
C LYS A 156 -5.88 -12.12 -18.85
N ARG A 157 -6.30 -13.00 -17.93
CA ARG A 157 -6.15 -14.44 -18.07
C ARG A 157 -6.86 -14.95 -19.34
N TYR A 158 -8.09 -14.51 -19.60
CA TYR A 158 -8.80 -14.90 -20.82
C TYR A 158 -8.14 -14.38 -22.09
N ALA A 159 -7.58 -13.17 -22.06
CA ALA A 159 -6.85 -12.63 -23.22
C ALA A 159 -5.62 -13.49 -23.55
N ILE A 160 -4.86 -13.93 -22.53
CA ILE A 160 -3.70 -14.81 -22.70
C ILE A 160 -4.14 -16.18 -23.26
N LEU A 161 -5.20 -16.78 -22.71
CA LEU A 161 -5.70 -18.08 -23.15
C LEU A 161 -6.22 -18.05 -24.60
N ARG A 162 -6.81 -16.95 -25.06
CA ARG A 162 -7.21 -16.81 -26.47
C ARG A 162 -6.04 -16.84 -27.45
N ALA A 163 -4.84 -16.55 -26.99
CA ALA A 163 -3.64 -16.59 -27.80
C ALA A 163 -2.98 -18.00 -27.83
N LYS A 164 -3.58 -19.02 -27.18
CA LYS A 164 -3.04 -20.37 -27.04
C LYS A 164 -2.67 -21.01 -28.41
N SER A 165 -3.40 -20.73 -29.47
CA SER A 165 -3.11 -21.26 -30.82
C SER A 165 -1.89 -20.62 -31.47
N HIS A 166 -1.35 -19.50 -30.95
CA HIS A 166 -0.29 -18.73 -31.59
C HIS A 166 1.01 -18.74 -30.82
N TYR A 167 1.00 -19.16 -29.55
CA TYR A 167 2.15 -19.11 -28.67
C TYR A 167 2.38 -20.46 -27.98
N ASP A 168 3.64 -20.77 -27.72
CA ASP A 168 4.03 -21.93 -26.91
C ASP A 168 3.68 -21.71 -25.42
N VAL A 169 3.67 -22.81 -24.68
CA VAL A 169 3.34 -22.82 -23.24
C VAL A 169 4.24 -21.89 -22.44
N ARG A 170 5.54 -21.86 -22.74
CA ARG A 170 6.51 -21.01 -22.05
C ARG A 170 6.19 -19.53 -22.22
N SER A 171 5.85 -19.13 -23.44
CA SER A 171 5.47 -17.76 -23.76
C SER A 171 4.16 -17.36 -23.06
N LEU A 172 3.15 -18.22 -23.02
CA LEU A 172 1.89 -17.97 -22.32
C LEU A 172 2.07 -17.85 -20.80
N ILE A 173 2.91 -18.68 -20.20
CA ILE A 173 3.27 -18.59 -18.78
C ILE A 173 4.01 -17.28 -18.51
N ASN A 174 4.93 -16.85 -19.37
CA ASN A 174 5.61 -15.57 -19.22
C ASN A 174 4.66 -14.38 -19.33
N GLN A 175 3.67 -14.44 -20.23
CA GLN A 175 2.60 -13.43 -20.28
C GLN A 175 1.79 -13.38 -18.98
N PHE A 176 1.46 -14.55 -18.41
CA PHE A 176 0.78 -14.60 -17.11
C PHE A 176 1.63 -13.96 -15.99
N LYS A 177 2.92 -14.30 -15.92
CA LYS A 177 3.85 -13.68 -14.95
C LYS A 177 3.86 -12.17 -15.08
N THR A 178 3.95 -11.66 -16.30
CA THR A 178 4.07 -10.22 -16.57
C THR A 178 2.77 -9.47 -16.26
N HIS A 179 1.62 -10.01 -16.64
CA HIS A 179 0.37 -9.26 -16.65
C HIS A 179 -0.61 -9.63 -15.53
N VAL A 180 -0.44 -10.80 -14.90
CA VAL A 180 -1.38 -11.31 -13.89
C VAL A 180 -0.77 -11.37 -12.51
N TRP A 181 0.47 -11.87 -12.35
CA TRP A 181 1.09 -11.96 -11.02
C TRP A 181 1.14 -10.63 -10.27
N GLY A 182 1.51 -9.55 -10.96
CA GLY A 182 1.54 -8.23 -10.33
C GLY A 182 0.20 -7.85 -9.69
N ILE A 183 -0.94 -8.17 -10.35
CA ILE A 183 -2.28 -7.93 -9.79
C ILE A 183 -2.55 -8.82 -8.58
N MET A 184 -2.18 -10.09 -8.65
CA MET A 184 -2.40 -11.05 -7.56
C MET A 184 -1.60 -10.71 -6.31
N GLU A 185 -0.43 -10.09 -6.46
CA GLU A 185 0.55 -9.90 -5.39
C GLU A 185 0.60 -8.48 -4.82
N THR A 186 0.04 -7.50 -5.52
CA THR A 186 0.09 -6.08 -5.12
C THR A 186 -0.37 -5.85 -3.67
N HIS A 187 -1.32 -6.64 -3.19
CA HIS A 187 -1.90 -6.50 -1.86
C HIS A 187 -1.62 -7.69 -0.93
N ASN A 188 -0.60 -8.51 -1.22
CA ASN A 188 -0.32 -9.73 -0.44
C ASN A 188 -0.25 -9.48 1.07
N GLY A 189 0.43 -8.43 1.50
CA GLY A 189 0.52 -8.09 2.92
C GLY A 189 -0.82 -7.74 3.57
N ALA A 190 -1.74 -7.14 2.80
CA ALA A 190 -3.05 -6.76 3.30
C ALA A 190 -4.03 -7.95 3.35
N ILE A 191 -3.97 -8.87 2.36
CA ILE A 191 -4.91 -10.00 2.26
C ILE A 191 -4.41 -11.28 2.91
N PHE A 192 -3.17 -11.32 3.42
CA PHE A 192 -2.54 -12.55 3.93
C PHE A 192 -3.34 -13.23 5.03
N HIS A 193 -4.00 -12.45 5.88
CA HIS A 193 -4.83 -12.94 6.99
C HIS A 193 -6.28 -13.31 6.59
N ALA A 194 -6.64 -13.14 5.31
CA ALA A 194 -7.96 -13.50 4.83
C ALA A 194 -8.21 -15.01 4.98
N ALA A 195 -9.48 -15.39 5.14
CA ALA A 195 -9.85 -16.79 5.31
C ALA A 195 -9.38 -17.66 4.12
N ASP A 196 -8.95 -18.89 4.41
CA ASP A 196 -8.36 -19.80 3.43
C ASP A 196 -9.22 -20.00 2.18
N TYR A 197 -10.54 -20.06 2.34
CA TYR A 197 -11.44 -20.22 1.19
C TYR A 197 -11.43 -19.02 0.22
N LEU A 198 -11.11 -17.81 0.73
CA LEU A 198 -10.94 -16.61 -0.11
C LEU A 198 -9.60 -16.65 -0.85
N LEU A 199 -8.53 -16.98 -0.15
CA LEU A 199 -7.20 -17.10 -0.74
C LEU A 199 -7.14 -18.23 -1.77
N GLU A 200 -7.92 -19.29 -1.53
CA GLU A 200 -8.02 -20.42 -2.44
C GLU A 200 -8.68 -20.06 -3.78
N LYS A 201 -9.54 -19.05 -3.83
CA LYS A 201 -10.05 -18.51 -5.10
C LYS A 201 -8.92 -17.99 -5.99
N LEU A 202 -7.89 -17.33 -5.40
CA LEU A 202 -6.72 -16.85 -6.12
C LEU A 202 -5.85 -18.04 -6.60
N ASN A 203 -5.62 -19.03 -5.75
CA ASN A 203 -4.88 -20.23 -6.11
C ASN A 203 -5.57 -20.97 -7.27
N SER A 204 -6.90 -21.10 -7.20
CA SER A 204 -7.71 -21.73 -8.24
C SER A 204 -7.64 -20.99 -9.57
N ALA A 205 -7.52 -19.66 -9.56
CA ALA A 205 -7.38 -18.89 -10.79
C ALA A 205 -6.11 -19.26 -11.58
N GLN A 206 -4.99 -19.53 -10.89
CA GLN A 206 -3.75 -19.98 -11.52
C GLN A 206 -3.83 -21.47 -11.93
N ARG A 207 -4.39 -22.34 -11.08
CA ARG A 207 -4.58 -23.75 -11.44
C ARG A 207 -5.46 -23.92 -12.69
N HIS A 208 -6.54 -23.16 -12.78
CA HIS A 208 -7.39 -23.17 -13.98
C HIS A 208 -6.61 -22.73 -15.23
N PHE A 209 -5.75 -21.72 -15.12
CA PHE A 209 -4.90 -21.30 -16.25
C PHE A 209 -3.96 -22.43 -16.69
N LEU A 210 -3.32 -23.12 -15.75
CA LEU A 210 -2.44 -24.26 -16.07
C LEU A 210 -3.21 -25.44 -16.68
N HIS A 211 -4.38 -25.75 -16.16
CA HIS A 211 -5.26 -26.78 -16.69
C HIS A 211 -5.63 -26.52 -18.16
N GLU A 212 -5.93 -25.26 -18.51
CA GLU A 212 -6.21 -24.88 -19.90
C GLU A 212 -4.99 -25.03 -20.84
N LEU A 213 -3.78 -25.08 -20.29
CA LEU A 213 -2.54 -25.30 -21.03
C LEU A 213 -2.08 -26.75 -21.03
N ASP A 214 -2.83 -27.67 -20.42
CA ASP A 214 -2.46 -29.07 -20.20
C ASP A 214 -1.12 -29.22 -19.44
N VAL A 215 -0.85 -28.34 -18.48
CA VAL A 215 0.38 -28.32 -17.67
C VAL A 215 0.03 -28.58 -16.20
N THR A 216 0.73 -29.51 -15.57
CA THR A 216 0.58 -29.75 -14.13
C THR A 216 1.25 -28.65 -13.31
N PRO A 217 0.78 -28.38 -12.07
CA PRO A 217 1.44 -27.42 -11.18
C PRO A 217 2.92 -27.73 -10.92
N GLU A 218 3.29 -29.00 -10.87
CA GLU A 218 4.68 -29.45 -10.68
C GLU A 218 5.55 -29.12 -11.90
N GLN A 219 5.08 -29.44 -13.10
CA GLN A 219 5.76 -29.08 -14.34
C GLN A 219 5.90 -27.56 -14.46
N ALA A 220 4.84 -26.81 -14.17
CA ALA A 220 4.87 -25.35 -14.19
C ALA A 220 5.94 -24.79 -13.22
N PHE A 221 6.06 -25.38 -12.04
CA PHE A 221 7.05 -24.97 -11.05
C PHE A 221 8.48 -25.33 -11.48
N LEU A 222 8.73 -26.57 -11.88
CA LEU A 222 10.08 -27.06 -12.19
C LEU A 222 10.60 -26.53 -13.53
N ASP A 223 9.79 -26.60 -14.58
CA ASP A 223 10.25 -26.32 -15.96
C ASP A 223 10.13 -24.84 -16.30
N HIS A 224 9.19 -24.12 -15.65
CA HIS A 224 8.88 -22.74 -15.98
C HIS A 224 9.07 -21.78 -14.80
N ASN A 225 9.55 -22.24 -13.64
CA ASN A 225 9.67 -21.41 -12.41
C ASN A 225 8.36 -20.66 -12.11
N PHE A 226 7.23 -21.38 -12.21
CA PHE A 226 5.89 -20.84 -12.04
C PHE A 226 5.29 -21.30 -10.72
N ALA A 227 5.76 -20.72 -9.63
CA ALA A 227 5.37 -21.09 -8.27
C ALA A 227 3.86 -20.82 -8.02
N PRO A 228 3.19 -21.65 -7.21
CA PRO A 228 1.80 -21.44 -6.83
C PRO A 228 1.62 -20.17 -5.99
N PRO A 229 0.45 -19.49 -6.06
CA PRO A 229 0.23 -18.20 -5.41
C PRO A 229 0.34 -18.24 -3.88
N ASN A 230 -0.04 -19.33 -3.23
CA ASN A 230 0.14 -19.50 -1.79
C ASN A 230 1.62 -19.44 -1.40
N LEU A 231 2.49 -20.22 -2.07
CA LEU A 231 3.93 -20.20 -1.81
C LEU A 231 4.53 -18.79 -2.02
N ARG A 232 4.09 -18.09 -3.06
CA ARG A 232 4.55 -16.72 -3.35
C ARG A 232 4.11 -15.72 -2.29
N ARG A 233 2.88 -15.87 -1.75
CA ARG A 233 2.42 -15.05 -0.61
C ARG A 233 3.27 -15.30 0.63
N ASP A 234 3.54 -16.56 0.95
CA ASP A 234 4.34 -16.95 2.10
C ASP A 234 5.77 -16.40 2.00
N ILE A 235 6.40 -16.54 0.84
CA ILE A 235 7.73 -15.96 0.57
C ILE A 235 7.71 -14.43 0.71
N GLY A 236 6.66 -13.77 0.25
CA GLY A 236 6.50 -12.31 0.39
C GLY A 236 6.47 -11.87 1.86
N ILE A 237 5.70 -12.55 2.69
CA ILE A 237 5.62 -12.27 4.14
C ILE A 237 6.92 -12.64 4.85
N LEU A 238 7.51 -13.81 4.55
CA LEU A 238 8.80 -14.20 5.09
C LEU A 238 9.90 -13.20 4.73
N GLY A 239 9.86 -12.65 3.51
CA GLY A 239 10.78 -11.58 3.08
C GLY A 239 10.62 -10.30 3.90
N LEU A 240 9.38 -9.93 4.27
CA LEU A 240 9.11 -8.80 5.15
C LEU A 240 9.67 -9.04 6.56
N LEU A 241 9.39 -10.22 7.14
CA LEU A 241 9.90 -10.63 8.44
C LEU A 241 11.43 -10.68 8.44
N HIS A 242 12.04 -11.20 7.38
CA HIS A 242 13.50 -11.23 7.24
C HIS A 242 14.10 -9.82 7.24
N LYS A 243 13.54 -8.87 6.50
CA LYS A 243 13.95 -7.46 6.55
C LYS A 243 13.83 -6.88 7.96
N ARG A 244 12.78 -7.27 8.71
CA ARG A 244 12.62 -6.86 10.11
C ARG A 244 13.75 -7.40 10.98
N VAL A 245 14.12 -8.68 10.80
CA VAL A 245 15.25 -9.32 11.53
C VAL A 245 16.57 -8.62 11.24
N LEU A 246 16.82 -8.28 9.96
CA LEU A 246 18.04 -7.59 9.54
C LEU A 246 18.09 -6.10 9.97
N GLY A 247 17.01 -5.56 10.50
CA GLY A 247 16.94 -4.15 10.90
C GLY A 247 16.81 -3.15 9.76
N ILE A 248 16.47 -3.61 8.56
CA ILE A 248 16.32 -2.78 7.34
C ILE A 248 14.85 -2.56 6.94
N SER A 249 13.91 -2.98 7.78
CA SER A 249 12.48 -2.70 7.60
C SER A 249 12.12 -1.28 8.04
N HIS A 250 10.93 -0.80 7.64
CA HIS A 250 10.40 0.45 8.14
C HIS A 250 10.28 0.43 9.68
N PRO A 251 10.58 1.54 10.39
CA PRO A 251 10.59 1.60 11.86
C PRO A 251 9.33 1.07 12.54
N ILE A 252 8.14 1.28 11.96
CA ILE A 252 6.87 0.80 12.51
C ILE A 252 6.86 -0.71 12.77
N PHE A 253 7.59 -1.50 11.97
CA PHE A 253 7.67 -2.96 12.17
C PHE A 253 8.46 -3.35 13.42
N PHE A 254 9.25 -2.45 14.00
CA PHE A 254 9.91 -2.70 15.28
C PHE A 254 8.92 -2.65 16.44
N GLU A 255 7.86 -1.88 16.31
CA GLU A 255 6.79 -1.78 17.30
C GLU A 255 5.74 -2.88 17.12
N LEU A 256 5.36 -3.16 15.86
CA LEU A 256 4.33 -4.15 15.55
C LEU A 256 4.80 -5.59 15.71
N LEU A 257 6.09 -5.85 15.45
CA LEU A 257 6.71 -7.17 15.50
C LEU A 257 7.96 -7.11 16.42
N PRO A 258 7.78 -6.96 17.75
CA PRO A 258 8.90 -6.95 18.67
C PRO A 258 9.63 -8.29 18.64
N PHE A 259 10.95 -8.28 18.84
CA PHE A 259 11.67 -9.51 19.09
C PHE A 259 11.28 -10.06 20.46
N HIS A 260 11.09 -11.36 20.53
CA HIS A 260 11.04 -12.02 21.82
C HIS A 260 12.43 -11.92 22.46
N VAL A 261 12.52 -11.32 23.65
CA VAL A 261 13.72 -11.37 24.47
C VAL A 261 13.69 -12.75 25.14
N ASP A 262 14.64 -13.59 24.79
CA ASP A 262 14.72 -14.95 25.34
C ASP A 262 14.79 -14.87 26.87
N VAL A 263 13.98 -15.66 27.55
CA VAL A 263 13.91 -15.73 29.03
C VAL A 263 15.26 -16.06 29.64
N PHE A 264 16.20 -16.56 28.87
CA PHE A 264 17.56 -16.93 29.29
C PHE A 264 18.62 -15.82 29.13
N GLY A 265 18.22 -14.60 28.76
CA GLY A 265 19.07 -13.39 28.92
C GLY A 265 20.37 -13.35 28.12
N SER A 266 20.58 -14.22 27.15
CA SER A 266 21.74 -14.17 26.29
C SER A 266 21.37 -13.94 24.83
N LEU A 267 21.22 -12.68 24.47
CA LEU A 267 21.46 -12.29 23.08
C LEU A 267 22.96 -12.54 22.82
N ARG A 268 23.28 -13.70 22.35
CA ARG A 268 24.60 -13.92 21.75
C ARG A 268 24.65 -13.02 20.52
N THR A 269 25.48 -12.01 20.57
CA THR A 269 25.88 -11.14 19.48
C THR A 269 26.65 -11.92 18.42
N GLY A 270 25.98 -12.83 17.77
CA GLY A 270 26.45 -13.52 16.58
C GLY A 270 25.53 -13.12 15.44
N GLU A 271 26.08 -12.79 14.31
CA GLU A 271 25.44 -12.17 13.15
C GLU A 271 24.17 -12.86 12.60
N HIS A 272 23.66 -13.95 13.18
CA HIS A 272 22.52 -14.72 12.64
C HIS A 272 21.55 -15.30 13.68
N THR A 273 21.43 -14.77 14.88
CA THR A 273 20.59 -15.39 15.94
C THR A 273 19.48 -14.49 16.48
N LYS A 274 18.80 -13.74 15.60
CA LYS A 274 17.56 -13.06 16.00
C LYS A 274 16.37 -13.93 15.59
N GLN A 275 15.70 -14.53 16.58
CA GLN A 275 14.47 -15.30 16.36
C GLN A 275 13.24 -14.41 16.50
N LEU A 276 12.29 -14.58 15.58
CA LEU A 276 10.94 -14.03 15.64
C LEU A 276 10.00 -15.09 16.20
N TYR A 277 9.14 -14.69 17.13
CA TYR A 277 8.02 -15.48 17.61
C TYR A 277 6.71 -14.77 17.33
#